data_fc052f4016e8f6117406d099c3321897
#
_entry.id   fc052f4016e8f6117406d099c3321897
#
_cell.length_a   1.000
_cell.length_b   1.000
_cell.length_c   1.000
_cell.angle_alpha   90.00
_cell.angle_beta   90.00
_cell.angle_gamma   90.00
#
_symmetry.space_group_name_H-M   'P 1'
#
loop_
_entity.id
_entity.type
_entity.pdbx_description
1 polymer ?
#
loop_
_entity_poly.entity_id
_entity_poly.type
_entity_poly.pdbx_seq_one_letter_code
_entity_poly.pdbx_strand_id
1 'polypeptide(L)'
;MRMFDLIMRVNVYGTFNILRFGARTMSANQSDDQGERGVIVNTSSTSAFEGQVGQVAFAAAKGGVAALTLPAARDLAVVGIRVATIVPGLMDTPAAQTMSDENRAAVTEDIVFPKRLGNPPEYAALAAHIIANSYINGAVFRVDAALRTPPK
;
A
#
# COMPACT_ATOMS: atom_id res chain seq x y z
N MET A 1 -1.38 -24.19 -6.61
CA MET A 1 -0.07 -23.54 -6.81
C MET A 1 -0.09 -22.47 -7.89
N ARG A 2 -0.66 -22.70 -9.09
CA ARG A 2 -0.66 -21.72 -10.21
C ARG A 2 -1.21 -20.32 -9.85
N MET A 3 -2.34 -20.26 -9.14
CA MET A 3 -2.96 -18.98 -8.72
C MET A 3 -2.11 -18.27 -7.65
N PHE A 4 -1.62 -19.00 -6.66
CA PHE A 4 -0.74 -18.46 -5.63
C PHE A 4 0.52 -17.83 -6.25
N ASP A 5 1.19 -18.56 -7.15
CA ASP A 5 2.38 -18.07 -7.84
C ASP A 5 2.10 -16.82 -8.67
N LEU A 6 0.98 -16.77 -9.38
CA LEU A 6 0.57 -15.61 -10.15
C LEU A 6 0.38 -14.37 -9.25
N ILE A 7 -0.34 -14.53 -8.13
CA ILE A 7 -0.59 -13.43 -7.19
C ILE A 7 0.71 -12.91 -6.57
N MET A 8 1.63 -13.82 -6.20
CA MET A 8 2.95 -13.44 -5.69
C MET A 8 3.78 -12.71 -6.74
N ARG A 9 3.81 -13.21 -7.96
CA ARG A 9 4.54 -12.55 -9.07
C ARG A 9 4.03 -11.15 -9.35
N VAL A 10 2.71 -10.98 -9.45
CA VAL A 10 2.12 -9.66 -9.74
C VAL A 10 2.36 -8.69 -8.60
N ASN A 11 2.10 -9.09 -7.35
CA ASN A 11 2.10 -8.16 -6.23
C ASN A 11 3.47 -8.01 -5.57
N VAL A 12 4.19 -9.09 -5.29
CA VAL A 12 5.48 -9.02 -4.58
C VAL A 12 6.62 -8.76 -5.54
N TYR A 13 6.79 -9.63 -6.55
CA TYR A 13 7.89 -9.43 -7.53
C TYR A 13 7.68 -8.16 -8.34
N GLY A 14 6.43 -7.83 -8.72
CA GLY A 14 6.12 -6.58 -9.41
C GLY A 14 6.52 -5.36 -8.59
N THR A 15 6.08 -5.28 -7.33
CA THR A 15 6.43 -4.19 -6.42
C THR A 15 7.95 -4.10 -6.20
N PHE A 16 8.61 -5.24 -5.93
CA PHE A 16 10.05 -5.28 -5.73
C PHE A 16 10.83 -4.82 -6.98
N ASN A 17 10.40 -5.22 -8.17
CA ASN A 17 11.05 -4.80 -9.41
C ASN A 17 10.91 -3.28 -9.63
N ILE A 18 9.72 -2.71 -9.43
CA ILE A 18 9.50 -1.26 -9.55
C ILE A 18 10.31 -0.51 -8.49
N LEU A 19 10.36 -1.01 -7.24
CA LEU A 19 11.20 -0.45 -6.19
C LEU A 19 12.67 -0.44 -6.61
N ARG A 20 13.19 -1.55 -7.10
CA ARG A 20 14.59 -1.69 -7.54
C ARG A 20 14.92 -0.75 -8.70
N PHE A 21 14.07 -0.68 -9.73
CA PHE A 21 14.30 0.21 -10.87
C PHE A 21 14.13 1.68 -10.49
N GLY A 22 13.11 2.00 -9.67
CA GLY A 22 12.90 3.34 -9.13
C GLY A 22 14.09 3.81 -8.30
N ALA A 23 14.58 2.98 -7.41
CA ALA A 23 15.76 3.27 -6.60
C ALA A 23 16.99 3.53 -7.46
N ARG A 24 17.26 2.70 -8.49
CA ARG A 24 18.37 2.91 -9.42
C ARG A 24 18.25 4.25 -10.15
N THR A 25 17.06 4.61 -10.59
CA THR A 25 16.84 5.89 -11.30
C THR A 25 17.00 7.07 -10.34
N MET A 26 16.37 7.01 -9.17
CA MET A 26 16.41 8.08 -8.17
C MET A 26 17.79 8.29 -7.57
N SER A 27 18.60 7.24 -7.43
CA SER A 27 19.97 7.36 -6.90
C SER A 27 20.88 8.28 -7.75
N ALA A 28 20.52 8.50 -9.02
CA ALA A 28 21.22 9.41 -9.91
C ALA A 28 20.70 10.87 -9.85
N ASN A 29 19.61 11.13 -9.11
CA ASN A 29 19.09 12.49 -8.93
C ASN A 29 20.07 13.35 -8.13
N GLN A 30 20.02 14.65 -8.36
CA GLN A 30 20.62 15.60 -7.44
C GLN A 30 19.85 15.55 -6.11
N SER A 31 20.57 15.47 -5.00
CA SER A 31 19.96 15.50 -3.67
C SER A 31 19.51 16.92 -3.31
N ASP A 32 18.47 16.99 -2.49
CA ASP A 32 18.12 18.24 -1.80
C ASP A 32 19.09 18.56 -0.64
N ASP A 33 18.78 19.63 0.10
CA ASP A 33 19.61 20.11 1.23
C ASP A 33 19.69 19.12 2.39
N GLN A 34 18.79 18.13 2.45
CA GLN A 34 18.78 17.08 3.46
C GLN A 34 19.41 15.76 2.97
N GLY A 35 19.88 15.74 1.72
CA GLY A 35 20.43 14.55 1.09
C GLY A 35 19.39 13.64 0.45
N GLU A 36 18.09 14.02 0.41
CA GLU A 36 17.03 13.22 -0.20
C GLU A 36 17.11 13.27 -1.73
N ARG A 37 16.99 12.10 -2.37
CA ARG A 37 16.98 11.92 -3.83
C ARG A 37 15.64 11.42 -4.35
N GLY A 38 14.77 10.98 -3.45
CA GLY A 38 13.44 10.52 -3.82
C GLY A 38 12.74 9.73 -2.73
N VAL A 39 11.48 9.41 -3.01
CA VAL A 39 10.63 8.63 -2.12
C VAL A 39 9.85 7.59 -2.93
N ILE A 40 9.74 6.40 -2.39
CA ILE A 40 8.94 5.30 -2.95
C ILE A 40 7.75 5.08 -2.03
N VAL A 41 6.54 5.16 -2.59
CA VAL A 41 5.30 4.89 -1.86
C VAL A 41 4.66 3.64 -2.44
N ASN A 42 4.68 2.55 -1.70
CA ASN A 42 4.05 1.30 -2.09
C ASN A 42 2.58 1.25 -1.63
N THR A 43 1.78 0.40 -2.27
CA THR A 43 0.40 0.13 -1.90
C THR A 43 0.21 -1.32 -1.48
N SER A 44 -0.11 -1.52 -0.20
CA SER A 44 -0.50 -2.83 0.33
C SER A 44 -2.03 -2.95 0.38
N SER A 45 -2.58 -3.63 1.37
CA SER A 45 -4.02 -3.82 1.60
C SER A 45 -4.27 -4.14 3.07
N THR A 46 -5.47 -3.84 3.56
CA THR A 46 -5.95 -4.34 4.86
C THR A 46 -5.87 -5.87 4.96
N SER A 47 -6.02 -6.58 3.83
CA SER A 47 -5.86 -8.04 3.76
C SER A 47 -4.46 -8.54 4.17
N ALA A 48 -3.45 -7.68 4.20
CA ALA A 48 -2.13 -8.00 4.75
C ALA A 48 -2.17 -8.34 6.25
N PHE A 49 -3.16 -7.84 6.96
CA PHE A 49 -3.31 -7.95 8.41
C PHE A 49 -4.59 -8.70 8.82
N GLU A 50 -5.61 -8.65 7.96
CA GLU A 50 -6.97 -9.11 8.24
C GLU A 50 -7.54 -9.85 7.02
N GLY A 51 -6.80 -10.85 6.51
CA GLY A 51 -7.21 -11.63 5.36
C GLY A 51 -8.50 -12.44 5.64
N GLN A 52 -9.42 -12.38 4.70
CA GLN A 52 -10.67 -13.13 4.74
C GLN A 52 -10.50 -14.56 4.20
N VAL A 53 -11.53 -15.39 4.39
CA VAL A 53 -11.59 -16.73 3.81
C VAL A 53 -11.37 -16.64 2.28
N GLY A 54 -10.52 -17.49 1.74
CA GLY A 54 -10.15 -17.49 0.32
C GLY A 54 -9.04 -16.51 -0.08
N GLN A 55 -8.59 -15.63 0.79
CA GLN A 55 -7.60 -14.60 0.49
C GLN A 55 -6.15 -14.94 0.86
N VAL A 56 -5.83 -16.21 1.20
CA VAL A 56 -4.49 -16.60 1.69
C VAL A 56 -3.36 -16.11 0.78
N ALA A 57 -3.49 -16.29 -0.54
CA ALA A 57 -2.46 -15.85 -1.49
C ALA A 57 -2.35 -14.32 -1.56
N PHE A 58 -3.47 -13.61 -1.56
CA PHE A 58 -3.51 -12.15 -1.60
C PHE A 58 -3.00 -11.54 -0.30
N ALA A 59 -3.43 -12.08 0.85
CA ALA A 59 -2.95 -11.66 2.17
C ALA A 59 -1.43 -11.87 2.30
N ALA A 60 -0.91 -13.04 1.90
CA ALA A 60 0.53 -13.31 1.90
C ALA A 60 1.29 -12.32 1.01
N ALA A 61 0.77 -12.03 -0.19
CA ALA A 61 1.42 -11.11 -1.12
C ALA A 61 1.40 -9.66 -0.59
N LYS A 62 0.27 -9.18 -0.08
CA LYS A 62 0.14 -7.83 0.48
C LYS A 62 0.87 -7.68 1.83
N GLY A 63 0.93 -8.76 2.62
CA GLY A 63 1.81 -8.86 3.79
C GLY A 63 3.28 -8.73 3.39
N GLY A 64 3.70 -9.39 2.32
CA GLY A 64 5.04 -9.25 1.76
C GLY A 64 5.36 -7.81 1.35
N VAL A 65 4.42 -7.11 0.69
CA VAL A 65 4.58 -5.68 0.34
C VAL A 65 4.71 -4.80 1.59
N ALA A 66 3.95 -5.06 2.64
CA ALA A 66 4.07 -4.32 3.89
C ALA A 66 5.43 -4.60 4.59
N ALA A 67 5.83 -5.87 4.63
CA ALA A 67 7.04 -6.32 5.31
C ALA A 67 8.33 -5.80 4.67
N LEU A 68 8.37 -5.66 3.33
CA LEU A 68 9.56 -5.15 2.62
C LEU A 68 9.82 -3.65 2.88
N THR A 69 8.87 -2.89 3.43
CA THR A 69 8.96 -1.44 3.59
C THR A 69 10.15 -1.02 4.44
N LEU A 70 10.26 -1.53 5.65
CA LEU A 70 11.32 -1.13 6.58
C LEU A 70 12.72 -1.59 6.12
N PRO A 71 12.93 -2.85 5.69
CA PRO A 71 14.22 -3.25 5.14
C PRO A 71 14.64 -2.41 3.94
N ALA A 72 13.73 -2.17 2.98
CA ALA A 72 14.03 -1.36 1.81
C ALA A 72 14.37 0.10 2.19
N ALA A 73 13.68 0.68 3.16
CA ALA A 73 14.00 2.01 3.67
C ALA A 73 15.41 2.09 4.27
N ARG A 74 15.83 1.04 4.98
CA ARG A 74 17.18 0.93 5.55
C ARG A 74 18.25 0.75 4.48
N ASP A 75 18.02 -0.14 3.52
CA ASP A 75 18.95 -0.42 2.44
C ASP A 75 19.16 0.82 1.55
N LEU A 76 18.09 1.59 1.29
CA LEU A 76 18.12 2.74 0.39
C LEU A 76 18.50 4.07 1.09
N ALA A 77 18.60 4.08 2.40
CA ALA A 77 19.02 5.27 3.16
C ALA A 77 20.40 5.77 2.73
N VAL A 78 21.32 4.85 2.39
CA VAL A 78 22.67 5.19 1.96
C VAL A 78 22.72 5.97 0.64
N VAL A 79 21.63 5.94 -0.15
CA VAL A 79 21.49 6.70 -1.39
C VAL A 79 20.42 7.79 -1.30
N GLY A 80 19.96 8.12 -0.09
CA GLY A 80 19.02 9.21 0.15
C GLY A 80 17.60 8.94 -0.38
N ILE A 81 17.13 7.70 -0.36
CA ILE A 81 15.79 7.34 -0.84
C ILE A 81 14.96 6.80 0.33
N ARG A 82 13.78 7.41 0.54
CA ARG A 82 12.80 6.96 1.52
C ARG A 82 11.85 5.92 0.93
N VAL A 83 11.32 5.05 1.80
CA VAL A 83 10.30 4.07 1.41
C VAL A 83 9.18 4.07 2.45
N ALA A 84 7.94 4.19 2.01
CA ALA A 84 6.76 4.05 2.83
C ALA A 84 5.70 3.18 2.12
N THR A 85 4.74 2.67 2.88
CA THR A 85 3.64 1.89 2.32
C THR A 85 2.32 2.39 2.85
N ILE A 86 1.34 2.59 1.98
CA ILE A 86 -0.03 2.88 2.32
C ILE A 86 -0.85 1.60 2.26
N VAL A 87 -1.68 1.41 3.27
CA VAL A 87 -2.65 0.31 3.40
C VAL A 87 -4.05 0.91 3.31
N PRO A 88 -4.63 0.99 2.11
CA PRO A 88 -5.98 1.50 1.96
C PRO A 88 -7.01 0.49 2.46
N GLY A 89 -8.10 1.01 3.01
CA GLY A 89 -9.35 0.29 3.11
C GLY A 89 -10.06 0.20 1.77
N LEU A 90 -11.37 0.05 1.79
CA LEU A 90 -12.18 0.01 0.58
C LEU A 90 -12.37 1.43 0.02
N MET A 91 -11.89 1.66 -1.19
CA MET A 91 -11.95 2.94 -1.89
C MET A 91 -12.99 2.90 -3.01
N ASP A 92 -13.73 4.01 -3.19
CA ASP A 92 -14.72 4.17 -4.26
C ASP A 92 -14.03 4.43 -5.61
N THR A 93 -13.52 3.36 -6.17
CA THR A 93 -12.84 3.34 -7.47
C THR A 93 -13.77 2.80 -8.56
N PRO A 94 -13.46 2.98 -9.86
CA PRO A 94 -14.23 2.33 -10.92
C PRO A 94 -14.41 0.83 -10.73
N ALA A 95 -13.41 0.13 -10.18
CA ALA A 95 -13.54 -1.28 -9.85
C ALA A 95 -14.55 -1.55 -8.72
N ALA A 96 -14.63 -0.69 -7.71
CA ALA A 96 -15.63 -0.80 -6.65
C ALA A 96 -17.05 -0.47 -7.16
N GLN A 97 -17.16 0.34 -8.20
CA GLN A 97 -18.46 0.67 -8.81
C GLN A 97 -19.09 -0.50 -9.59
N THR A 98 -18.32 -1.54 -9.91
CA THR A 98 -18.84 -2.77 -10.52
C THR A 98 -19.49 -3.73 -9.50
N MET A 99 -19.39 -3.43 -8.21
CA MET A 99 -20.02 -4.21 -7.14
C MET A 99 -21.54 -4.00 -7.17
N SER A 100 -22.30 -5.05 -6.85
CA SER A 100 -23.74 -4.90 -6.60
C SER A 100 -24.00 -3.99 -5.39
N ASP A 101 -25.16 -3.33 -5.36
CA ASP A 101 -25.55 -2.47 -4.24
C ASP A 101 -25.58 -3.23 -2.93
N GLU A 102 -26.00 -4.50 -2.94
CA GLU A 102 -26.00 -5.38 -1.79
C GLU A 102 -24.58 -5.62 -1.22
N ASN A 103 -23.62 -5.95 -2.10
CA ASN A 103 -22.22 -6.14 -1.72
C ASN A 103 -21.62 -4.83 -1.22
N ARG A 104 -21.94 -3.71 -1.87
CA ARG A 104 -21.50 -2.38 -1.46
C ARG A 104 -22.01 -2.01 -0.07
N ALA A 105 -23.29 -2.28 0.21
CA ALA A 105 -23.88 -2.08 1.53
C ALA A 105 -23.20 -2.95 2.59
N ALA A 106 -23.02 -4.24 2.31
CA ALA A 106 -22.38 -5.18 3.22
C ALA A 106 -20.96 -4.77 3.62
N VAL A 107 -20.11 -4.38 2.65
CA VAL A 107 -18.74 -3.93 2.96
C VAL A 107 -18.70 -2.59 3.66
N THR A 108 -19.69 -1.71 3.44
CA THR A 108 -19.80 -0.42 4.13
C THR A 108 -20.20 -0.60 5.60
N GLU A 109 -20.92 -1.67 5.92
CA GLU A 109 -21.36 -1.97 7.28
C GLU A 109 -20.20 -2.25 8.23
N ASP A 110 -19.11 -2.84 7.73
CA ASP A 110 -17.89 -3.12 8.49
C ASP A 110 -17.00 -1.88 8.71
N ILE A 111 -17.27 -0.77 7.99
CA ILE A 111 -16.53 0.49 8.15
C ILE A 111 -17.04 1.22 9.39
N VAL A 112 -16.13 1.59 10.29
CA VAL A 112 -16.53 2.17 11.58
C VAL A 112 -16.96 3.63 11.43
N PHE A 113 -16.08 4.51 10.94
CA PHE A 113 -16.37 5.94 10.73
C PHE A 113 -15.30 6.58 9.84
N PRO A 114 -15.67 7.38 8.82
CA PRO A 114 -17.06 7.61 8.35
C PRO A 114 -17.64 6.38 7.65
N LYS A 115 -18.97 6.17 7.79
CA LYS A 115 -19.70 5.02 7.22
C LYS A 115 -19.86 5.12 5.70
N ARG A 116 -18.78 5.03 4.98
CA ARG A 116 -18.73 5.07 3.50
C ARG A 116 -17.43 4.47 3.00
N LEU A 117 -17.36 4.15 1.75
CA LEU A 117 -16.08 3.90 1.07
C LEU A 117 -15.21 5.15 1.11
N GLY A 118 -13.90 4.96 1.14
CA GLY A 118 -12.93 6.06 1.02
C GLY A 118 -12.96 6.66 -0.39
N ASN A 119 -12.78 7.97 -0.48
CA ASN A 119 -12.61 8.62 -1.77
C ASN A 119 -11.15 8.53 -2.24
N PRO A 120 -10.87 8.28 -3.53
CA PRO A 120 -9.51 8.24 -4.04
C PRO A 120 -8.64 9.47 -3.68
N PRO A 121 -9.16 10.71 -3.63
CA PRO A 121 -8.41 11.86 -3.13
C PRO A 121 -7.92 11.74 -1.68
N GLU A 122 -8.59 10.97 -0.80
CA GLU A 122 -8.13 10.75 0.58
C GLU A 122 -6.86 9.89 0.63
N TYR A 123 -6.77 8.89 -0.26
CA TYR A 123 -5.53 8.15 -0.47
C TYR A 123 -4.42 9.06 -1.03
N ALA A 124 -4.75 9.86 -2.05
CA ALA A 124 -3.80 10.76 -2.69
C ALA A 124 -3.27 11.82 -1.71
N ALA A 125 -4.11 12.34 -0.81
CA ALA A 125 -3.69 13.28 0.21
C ALA A 125 -2.65 12.69 1.17
N LEU A 126 -2.81 11.42 1.59
CA LEU A 126 -1.81 10.73 2.41
C LEU A 126 -0.52 10.51 1.61
N ALA A 127 -0.60 10.10 0.35
CA ALA A 127 0.57 9.93 -0.50
C ALA A 127 1.33 11.26 -0.69
N ALA A 128 0.62 12.36 -0.95
CA ALA A 128 1.21 13.69 -1.04
C ALA A 128 1.88 14.13 0.28
N HIS A 129 1.24 13.83 1.43
CA HIS A 129 1.84 14.12 2.72
C HIS A 129 3.13 13.31 2.96
N ILE A 130 3.15 12.03 2.61
CA ILE A 130 4.36 11.18 2.70
C ILE A 130 5.49 11.75 1.82
N ILE A 131 5.16 12.23 0.62
CA ILE A 131 6.13 12.84 -0.29
C ILE A 131 6.70 14.12 0.32
N ALA A 132 5.85 14.99 0.85
CA ALA A 132 6.24 16.31 1.38
C ALA A 132 6.94 16.24 2.76
N ASN A 133 6.78 15.15 3.51
CA ASN A 133 7.29 15.03 4.88
C ASN A 133 8.52 14.11 4.89
N SER A 134 9.70 14.69 4.83
CA SER A 134 10.98 13.97 4.78
C SER A 134 11.29 13.12 6.02
N TYR A 135 10.58 13.32 7.14
CA TYR A 135 10.77 12.51 8.35
C TYR A 135 9.98 11.19 8.33
N ILE A 136 9.12 11.00 7.31
CA ILE A 136 8.39 9.74 7.10
C ILE A 136 9.27 8.78 6.28
N ASN A 137 9.77 7.71 6.93
CA ASN A 137 10.55 6.66 6.29
C ASN A 137 10.34 5.31 6.99
N GLY A 138 10.27 4.22 6.25
CA GLY A 138 10.14 2.86 6.77
C GLY A 138 8.78 2.52 7.41
N ALA A 139 7.78 3.39 7.28
CA ALA A 139 6.49 3.24 7.94
C ALA A 139 5.40 2.68 7.01
N VAL A 140 4.43 2.01 7.63
CA VAL A 140 3.23 1.47 6.98
C VAL A 140 2.02 2.19 7.56
N PHE A 141 1.26 2.88 6.72
CA PHE A 141 0.13 3.73 7.13
C PHE A 141 -1.20 3.15 6.66
N ARG A 142 -2.14 2.99 7.58
CA ARG A 142 -3.52 2.62 7.23
C ARG A 142 -4.34 3.88 6.95
N VAL A 143 -5.17 3.81 5.90
CA VAL A 143 -6.19 4.80 5.57
C VAL A 143 -7.49 4.05 5.23
N ASP A 144 -8.27 3.69 6.26
CA ASP A 144 -9.29 2.67 6.16
C ASP A 144 -10.53 2.90 7.04
N ALA A 145 -10.71 4.11 7.60
CA ALA A 145 -11.86 4.43 8.44
C ALA A 145 -12.10 3.42 9.59
N ALA A 146 -11.01 2.92 10.17
CA ALA A 146 -11.00 1.88 11.21
C ALA A 146 -11.64 0.54 10.79
N LEU A 147 -11.73 0.28 9.48
CA LEU A 147 -12.20 -1.00 8.96
C LEU A 147 -11.34 -2.15 9.54
N ARG A 148 -12.02 -3.18 10.04
CA ARG A 148 -11.44 -4.47 10.36
C ARG A 148 -12.28 -5.53 9.67
N THR A 149 -11.67 -6.16 8.68
CA THR A 149 -12.39 -7.10 7.81
C THR A 149 -12.75 -8.36 8.61
N PRO A 150 -14.05 -8.74 8.71
CA PRO A 150 -14.41 -9.95 9.40
C PRO A 150 -13.90 -11.19 8.69
N PRO A 151 -13.72 -12.31 9.38
CA PRO A 151 -13.14 -13.53 8.82
C PRO A 151 -14.02 -14.27 7.81
N LYS A 152 -15.16 -13.69 7.42
CA LYS A 152 -16.17 -14.33 6.54
C LYS A 152 -15.69 -14.50 5.12
#